data_6d254bf02268e0d3b517335280ea98af
#
_entry.id   6d254bf02268e0d3b517335280ea98af
#
_cell.length_a   1.000
_cell.length_b   1.000
_cell.length_c   1.000
_cell.angle_alpha   90.00
_cell.angle_beta   90.00
_cell.angle_gamma   90.00
#
_symmetry.space_group_name_H-M   'P 1'
#
loop_
_entity.id
_entity.type
_entity.pdbx_description
1 polymer ?
#
loop_
_entity_poly.entity_id
_entity_poly.type
_entity_poly.pdbx_seq_one_letter_code
_entity_poly.pdbx_strand_id
1 'polypeptide(L)'
;MCTVCGCGAGETKIEGHEHAHVHADGTVHSHPHGHGDDHHHEHGAAVAAHEHSHHHADGTEHSHPHVHQGEHEHAHHHEHGIGGDLDFGAGPARAHVPGMSQSRMVQIEQDILSKNNAYAAANRKWFDERGIFALNLVSSPGSGKTTLLCRTIELLKDKVGIVVVEGDQQTANDAERIRATGVPALQINTGKGCHLDGHMVGHAIERLQPADESLFLIENVGNLVCPAAFDLGEHHKVAILSVTEGEDKPLKYPDMFRAADVMLLNKCDLLPYLEFDADLAEANARRVNPDLTVLRVSATTGEGMAAWTDWIESGLEAQRGKHGATVDALKARIADLERQLAAR
;
A
#
# COMPACT_ATOMS: atom_id res chain seq x y z
N MET A 1 4.62 7.26 2.87
CA MET A 1 3.46 6.63 3.53
C MET A 1 2.59 7.67 4.17
N CYS A 2 1.29 7.57 3.99
CA CYS A 2 0.37 8.57 4.51
C CYS A 2 -0.03 8.20 5.94
N THR A 3 0.84 8.44 6.91
CA THR A 3 0.51 8.35 8.35
C THR A 3 -0.51 9.41 8.79
N VAL A 4 -0.85 10.33 7.87
CA VAL A 4 -1.82 11.44 8.11
C VAL A 4 -3.24 11.07 7.69
N CYS A 5 -3.42 10.03 6.87
CA CYS A 5 -4.74 9.68 6.35
C CYS A 5 -5.41 8.62 7.18
N GLY A 6 -5.47 8.58 8.45
CA GLY A 6 -6.30 7.69 9.27
C GLY A 6 -7.21 6.73 8.49
N CYS A 7 -6.63 5.83 7.67
CA CYS A 7 -7.37 4.83 6.91
C CYS A 7 -7.75 3.67 7.85
N GLY A 8 -8.69 3.91 8.74
CA GLY A 8 -9.22 2.91 9.64
C GLY A 8 -10.51 3.41 10.24
N ALA A 9 -11.62 2.72 10.00
CA ALA A 9 -12.85 2.91 10.74
C ALA A 9 -12.64 2.46 12.18
N GLY A 10 -12.21 3.38 13.02
CA GLY A 10 -12.02 3.20 14.44
C GLY A 10 -11.46 4.50 14.98
N GLU A 11 -12.17 5.14 15.85
CA GLU A 11 -11.86 6.40 16.49
C GLU A 11 -10.38 6.48 16.88
N THR A 12 -9.58 7.22 16.10
CA THR A 12 -8.30 7.71 16.57
C THR A 12 -8.59 8.90 17.47
N LYS A 13 -8.90 8.66 18.72
CA LYS A 13 -8.74 9.65 19.75
C LYS A 13 -7.23 9.90 19.88
N ILE A 14 -6.78 11.05 19.43
CA ILE A 14 -5.52 11.63 19.86
C ILE A 14 -5.80 12.09 21.29
N GLU A 15 -5.63 11.19 22.23
CA GLU A 15 -5.65 11.55 23.65
C GLU A 15 -4.39 12.35 23.93
N GLY A 16 -4.58 13.53 24.55
CA GLY A 16 -3.50 14.29 25.15
C GLY A 16 -2.73 13.39 26.13
N HIS A 17 -1.43 13.64 26.28
CA HIS A 17 -0.55 12.83 27.10
C HIS A 17 -1.06 12.79 28.55
N GLU A 18 -1.75 11.71 28.91
CA GLU A 18 -2.02 11.36 30.29
C GLU A 18 -0.84 10.53 30.80
N HIS A 19 -0.13 11.08 31.78
CA HIS A 19 0.87 10.32 32.52
C HIS A 19 0.25 9.75 33.77
N ALA A 20 0.34 8.43 33.95
CA ALA A 20 -0.06 7.78 35.19
C ALA A 20 1.11 7.83 36.21
N HIS A 21 0.86 8.35 37.39
CA HIS A 21 1.81 8.37 38.50
C HIS A 21 1.39 7.32 39.53
N VAL A 22 2.37 6.53 39.98
CA VAL A 22 2.18 5.54 41.04
C VAL A 22 2.89 6.07 42.29
N HIS A 23 2.15 6.31 43.34
CA HIS A 23 2.69 6.75 44.65
C HIS A 23 3.26 5.57 45.45
N ALA A 24 4.13 5.87 46.43
CA ALA A 24 4.73 4.85 47.27
C ALA A 24 3.72 4.08 48.14
N ASP A 25 2.49 4.60 48.28
CA ASP A 25 1.35 3.97 48.96
C ASP A 25 0.51 3.08 48.04
N GLY A 26 0.89 2.96 46.75
CA GLY A 26 0.21 2.16 45.74
C GLY A 26 -0.97 2.82 45.04
N THR A 27 -1.26 4.10 45.32
CA THR A 27 -2.31 4.85 44.61
C THR A 27 -1.82 5.31 43.24
N VAL A 28 -2.71 5.17 42.21
CA VAL A 28 -2.44 5.55 40.82
C VAL A 28 -3.40 6.66 40.44
N HIS A 29 -2.88 7.78 39.94
CA HIS A 29 -3.71 8.82 39.31
C HIS A 29 -3.12 9.32 38.00
N SER A 30 -3.97 9.81 37.09
CA SER A 30 -3.57 10.44 35.84
C SER A 30 -4.16 11.84 35.72
N HIS A 31 -3.41 12.77 35.12
CA HIS A 31 -3.87 14.13 34.85
C HIS A 31 -3.22 14.68 33.57
N PRO A 32 -3.93 15.54 32.79
CA PRO A 32 -3.37 16.17 31.60
C PRO A 32 -2.41 17.30 32.00
N HIS A 33 -1.24 17.36 31.34
CA HIS A 33 -0.32 18.48 31.47
C HIS A 33 -0.57 19.50 30.36
N GLY A 34 -0.97 20.72 30.73
CA GLY A 34 -0.99 21.87 29.82
C GLY A 34 0.41 22.46 29.72
N HIS A 35 1.04 22.42 28.55
CA HIS A 35 2.28 23.15 28.31
C HIS A 35 1.95 24.62 28.06
N GLY A 36 2.12 25.48 29.08
CA GLY A 36 2.25 26.91 28.89
C GLY A 36 3.68 27.22 28.47
N ASP A 37 3.84 27.94 27.36
CA ASP A 37 5.13 28.44 26.89
C ASP A 37 5.74 29.33 27.94
N ASP A 38 6.94 28.98 28.43
CA ASP A 38 8.05 29.78 28.94
C ASP A 38 8.84 29.04 30.03
N HIS A 39 9.73 28.13 29.60
CA HIS A 39 10.80 27.66 30.47
C HIS A 39 12.11 27.54 29.70
N HIS A 40 13.01 28.52 29.87
CA HIS A 40 14.41 28.41 29.49
C HIS A 40 15.13 27.46 30.46
N HIS A 41 15.61 26.33 29.98
CA HIS A 41 16.52 25.47 30.74
C HIS A 41 17.92 25.50 30.12
N GLU A 42 18.91 25.97 30.86
CA GLU A 42 20.34 25.76 30.58
C GLU A 42 20.70 24.31 30.96
N HIS A 43 21.12 23.52 30.01
CA HIS A 43 21.57 22.14 30.22
C HIS A 43 23.06 22.08 30.53
N GLY A 44 23.40 22.02 31.83
CA GLY A 44 24.71 21.57 32.31
C GLY A 44 24.64 20.12 32.74
N ALA A 45 25.60 19.31 32.28
CA ALA A 45 25.67 17.87 32.53
C ALA A 45 25.79 17.55 34.02
N ALA A 46 24.70 17.06 34.64
CA ALA A 46 24.68 16.20 35.84
C ALA A 46 23.25 15.69 36.04
N VAL A 47 23.08 14.41 36.37
CA VAL A 47 21.79 13.81 36.77
C VAL A 47 21.39 14.49 38.10
N ALA A 48 20.58 15.53 38.01
CA ALA A 48 20.05 16.21 39.17
C ALA A 48 18.57 15.83 39.32
N ALA A 49 18.21 15.20 40.44
CA ALA A 49 16.83 15.15 40.89
C ALA A 49 16.35 16.59 41.12
N HIS A 50 15.25 16.99 40.51
CA HIS A 50 14.64 18.29 40.75
C HIS A 50 13.25 18.09 41.38
N GLU A 51 12.93 18.96 42.33
CA GLU A 51 11.62 19.02 42.96
C GLU A 51 10.77 20.08 42.26
N HIS A 52 9.52 19.74 41.96
CA HIS A 52 8.53 20.73 41.58
C HIS A 52 7.22 20.50 42.34
N SER A 53 6.48 21.57 42.54
CA SER A 53 5.22 21.56 43.28
C SER A 53 4.04 21.51 42.30
N HIS A 54 3.01 20.76 42.70
CA HIS A 54 1.74 20.67 42.02
C HIS A 54 0.63 21.30 42.84
N HIS A 55 -0.17 22.17 42.19
CA HIS A 55 -1.38 22.73 42.78
C HIS A 55 -2.60 22.00 42.22
N HIS A 56 -3.44 21.46 43.07
CA HIS A 56 -4.68 20.81 42.70
C HIS A 56 -5.87 21.78 42.74
N ALA A 57 -6.90 21.48 41.97
CA ALA A 57 -8.13 22.30 41.89
C ALA A 57 -8.91 22.35 43.23
N ASP A 58 -8.60 21.44 44.16
CA ASP A 58 -9.14 21.41 45.53
C ASP A 58 -8.34 22.28 46.55
N GLY A 59 -7.28 22.97 46.07
CA GLY A 59 -6.45 23.85 46.85
C GLY A 59 -5.31 23.15 47.62
N THR A 60 -5.06 21.87 47.40
CA THR A 60 -3.92 21.16 47.98
C THR A 60 -2.66 21.34 47.13
N GLU A 61 -1.52 21.48 47.80
CA GLU A 61 -0.20 21.62 47.20
C GLU A 61 0.71 20.51 47.74
N HIS A 62 1.42 19.81 46.87
CA HIS A 62 2.47 18.87 47.24
C HIS A 62 3.66 18.92 46.29
N SER A 63 4.85 18.62 46.80
CA SER A 63 6.07 18.50 46.00
C SER A 63 6.68 17.12 46.18
N HIS A 64 7.27 16.58 45.11
CA HIS A 64 7.98 15.31 45.12
C HIS A 64 9.15 15.31 44.12
N PRO A 65 10.25 14.61 44.43
CA PRO A 65 11.39 14.52 43.53
C PRO A 65 11.10 13.57 42.37
N HIS A 66 11.44 13.96 41.13
CA HIS A 66 11.45 13.12 39.96
C HIS A 66 12.87 12.71 39.57
N VAL A 67 13.09 11.43 39.34
CA VAL A 67 14.30 10.89 38.73
C VAL A 67 13.94 10.42 37.32
N HIS A 68 14.45 11.09 36.31
CA HIS A 68 14.33 10.61 34.93
C HIS A 68 15.37 9.51 34.70
N GLN A 69 14.93 8.24 34.76
CA GLN A 69 15.71 7.11 34.25
C GLN A 69 15.35 6.90 32.78
N GLY A 70 16.18 7.42 31.92
CA GLY A 70 16.06 7.17 30.46
C GLY A 70 16.67 8.32 29.68
N GLU A 71 17.74 8.04 28.96
CA GLU A 71 18.30 8.94 27.96
C GLU A 71 17.27 9.07 26.84
N HIS A 72 16.48 10.14 26.86
CA HIS A 72 15.75 10.57 25.67
C HIS A 72 16.76 11.30 24.79
N GLU A 73 17.46 10.57 23.92
CA GLU A 73 18.18 11.19 22.82
C GLU A 73 17.16 11.87 21.87
N HIS A 74 16.80 13.10 22.20
CA HIS A 74 16.25 14.02 21.21
C HIS A 74 17.39 14.67 20.45
N ALA A 75 18.15 13.86 19.72
CA ALA A 75 19.11 14.37 18.75
C ALA A 75 18.37 14.87 17.50
N HIS A 76 17.65 15.98 17.64
CA HIS A 76 17.28 16.78 16.48
C HIS A 76 18.44 17.75 16.18
N HIS A 77 19.55 17.21 15.67
CA HIS A 77 20.56 18.04 15.02
C HIS A 77 20.01 18.51 13.68
N HIS A 78 19.26 19.59 13.72
CA HIS A 78 19.07 20.41 12.53
C HIS A 78 20.33 21.28 12.39
N GLU A 79 21.29 20.83 11.58
CA GLU A 79 22.34 21.73 11.11
C GLU A 79 21.68 22.75 10.16
N HIS A 80 21.31 23.89 10.73
CA HIS A 80 20.85 25.04 9.98
C HIS A 80 22.04 25.76 9.35
N GLY A 81 22.67 25.14 8.36
CA GLY A 81 23.51 25.85 7.41
C GLY A 81 22.59 26.64 6.48
N ILE A 82 22.80 27.96 6.40
CA ILE A 82 22.12 28.81 5.40
C ILE A 82 22.52 28.27 4.02
N GLY A 83 21.63 27.47 3.37
CA GLY A 83 21.85 26.89 2.05
C GLY A 83 21.86 25.36 1.96
N GLY A 84 21.58 24.61 3.06
CA GLY A 84 21.42 23.14 3.04
C GLY A 84 19.97 22.72 2.80
N ASP A 85 19.78 21.58 2.11
CA ASP A 85 18.47 20.96 1.94
C ASP A 85 17.95 20.44 3.27
N LEU A 86 16.62 20.58 3.51
CA LEU A 86 15.96 20.00 4.69
C LEU A 86 15.44 18.59 4.32
N ASP A 87 15.90 17.57 5.04
CA ASP A 87 15.49 16.18 4.83
C ASP A 87 14.59 15.71 5.98
N PHE A 88 13.28 15.74 5.74
CA PHE A 88 12.26 15.18 6.65
C PHE A 88 12.04 13.67 6.44
N GLY A 89 12.67 13.07 5.45
CA GLY A 89 12.65 11.63 5.20
C GLY A 89 13.76 10.86 5.91
N ALA A 90 14.66 11.56 6.61
CA ALA A 90 15.70 10.93 7.40
C ALA A 90 15.14 10.09 8.56
N GLY A 91 15.71 8.91 8.77
CA GLY A 91 15.32 8.00 9.84
C GLY A 91 14.54 6.77 9.38
N PRO A 92 14.34 5.78 10.28
CA PRO A 92 13.77 4.47 9.94
C PRO A 92 12.35 4.52 9.37
N ALA A 93 11.52 5.48 9.82
CA ALA A 93 10.15 5.64 9.35
C ALA A 93 10.05 6.34 7.98
N ARG A 94 11.14 6.93 7.47
CA ARG A 94 11.17 7.72 6.22
C ARG A 94 10.04 8.75 6.10
N ALA A 95 9.54 9.20 7.25
CA ALA A 95 8.45 10.15 7.37
C ALA A 95 8.65 11.02 8.61
N HIS A 96 8.05 12.21 8.60
CA HIS A 96 8.06 13.13 9.74
C HIS A 96 6.63 13.48 10.12
N VAL A 97 6.30 13.29 11.41
CA VAL A 97 5.05 13.77 12.01
C VAL A 97 5.42 14.53 13.29
N PRO A 98 5.07 15.81 13.41
CA PRO A 98 5.36 16.58 14.60
C PRO A 98 4.82 15.89 15.87
N GLY A 99 5.67 15.75 16.88
CA GLY A 99 5.31 15.13 18.16
C GLY A 99 5.28 13.59 18.16
N MET A 100 5.68 12.92 17.08
CA MET A 100 5.72 11.45 17.00
C MET A 100 7.14 10.96 16.78
N SER A 101 7.60 9.99 17.58
CA SER A 101 8.92 9.38 17.41
C SER A 101 8.97 8.48 16.18
N GLN A 102 10.16 8.31 15.58
CA GLN A 102 10.40 7.42 14.45
C GLN A 102 9.98 5.97 14.78
N SER A 103 10.30 5.48 15.98
CA SER A 103 9.93 4.14 16.43
C SER A 103 8.41 3.95 16.50
N ARG A 104 7.68 4.96 16.99
CA ARG A 104 6.22 4.90 17.04
C ARG A 104 5.60 4.90 15.64
N MET A 105 6.14 5.69 14.72
CA MET A 105 5.69 5.70 13.33
C MET A 105 5.89 4.34 12.65
N VAL A 106 7.08 3.74 12.82
CA VAL A 106 7.38 2.39 12.30
C VAL A 106 6.43 1.34 12.89
N GLN A 107 6.14 1.41 14.19
CA GLN A 107 5.21 0.47 14.83
C GLN A 107 3.80 0.57 14.25
N ILE A 108 3.27 1.79 14.11
CA ILE A 108 1.94 2.00 13.53
C ILE A 108 1.89 1.48 12.08
N GLU A 109 2.92 1.74 11.30
CA GLU A 109 3.03 1.22 9.94
C GLU A 109 3.02 -0.30 9.90
N GLN A 110 3.83 -0.94 10.74
CA GLN A 110 3.90 -2.40 10.83
C GLN A 110 2.55 -3.00 11.24
N ASP A 111 1.86 -2.39 12.20
CA ASP A 111 0.54 -2.85 12.66
C ASP A 111 -0.51 -2.76 11.52
N ILE A 112 -0.52 -1.66 10.76
CA ILE A 112 -1.41 -1.47 9.61
C ILE A 112 -1.10 -2.49 8.51
N LEU A 113 0.17 -2.63 8.12
CA LEU A 113 0.58 -3.54 7.07
C LEU A 113 0.37 -5.01 7.47
N SER A 114 0.63 -5.37 8.72
CA SER A 114 0.38 -6.72 9.24
C SER A 114 -1.09 -7.10 9.12
N LYS A 115 -1.99 -6.18 9.49
CA LYS A 115 -3.44 -6.39 9.36
C LYS A 115 -3.86 -6.51 7.90
N ASN A 116 -3.34 -5.64 7.03
CA ASN A 116 -3.59 -5.71 5.59
C ASN A 116 -3.11 -7.03 4.99
N ASN A 117 -1.92 -7.49 5.36
CA ASN A 117 -1.32 -8.71 4.82
C ASN A 117 -2.14 -9.96 5.17
N ALA A 118 -2.84 -9.97 6.31
CA ALA A 118 -3.76 -11.05 6.66
C ALA A 118 -4.96 -11.11 5.68
N TYR A 119 -5.53 -9.96 5.31
CA TYR A 119 -6.58 -9.89 4.31
C TYR A 119 -6.06 -10.26 2.90
N ALA A 120 -4.90 -9.75 2.53
CA ALA A 120 -4.27 -10.07 1.25
C ALA A 120 -3.99 -11.56 1.10
N ALA A 121 -3.49 -12.22 2.16
CA ALA A 121 -3.28 -13.66 2.15
C ALA A 121 -4.59 -14.45 1.98
N ALA A 122 -5.68 -14.02 2.61
CA ALA A 122 -6.99 -14.63 2.44
C ALA A 122 -7.52 -14.45 1.00
N ASN A 123 -7.38 -13.26 0.43
CA ASN A 123 -7.76 -12.97 -0.96
C ASN A 123 -6.96 -13.85 -1.94
N ARG A 124 -5.62 -13.91 -1.78
CA ARG A 124 -4.74 -14.74 -2.64
C ARG A 124 -5.13 -16.20 -2.58
N LYS A 125 -5.33 -16.72 -1.36
CA LYS A 125 -5.80 -18.10 -1.19
C LYS A 125 -7.12 -18.34 -1.92
N TRP A 126 -8.07 -17.41 -1.83
CA TRP A 126 -9.36 -17.50 -2.50
C TRP A 126 -9.21 -17.51 -4.03
N PHE A 127 -8.32 -16.71 -4.59
CA PHE A 127 -7.98 -16.70 -6.01
C PHE A 127 -7.31 -18.01 -6.44
N ASP A 128 -6.33 -18.49 -5.68
CA ASP A 128 -5.60 -19.73 -5.98
C ASP A 128 -6.52 -20.96 -6.00
N GLU A 129 -7.44 -21.05 -5.03
CA GLU A 129 -8.41 -22.15 -4.92
C GLU A 129 -9.39 -22.20 -6.09
N ARG A 130 -9.49 -21.12 -6.88
CA ARG A 130 -10.41 -20.99 -8.03
C ARG A 130 -9.72 -20.83 -9.37
N GLY A 131 -8.40 -20.87 -9.38
CA GLY A 131 -7.62 -20.67 -10.61
C GLY A 131 -7.78 -19.27 -11.20
N ILE A 132 -8.18 -18.28 -10.39
CA ILE A 132 -8.35 -16.89 -10.81
C ILE A 132 -6.98 -16.21 -10.86
N PHE A 133 -6.69 -15.50 -11.95
CA PHE A 133 -5.49 -14.72 -12.08
C PHE A 133 -5.76 -13.25 -11.76
N ALA A 134 -5.18 -12.74 -10.67
CA ALA A 134 -5.43 -11.38 -10.17
C ALA A 134 -4.23 -10.46 -10.42
N LEU A 135 -4.48 -9.28 -11.00
CA LEU A 135 -3.49 -8.25 -11.31
C LEU A 135 -3.87 -6.92 -10.66
N ASN A 136 -2.89 -6.24 -10.06
CA ASN A 136 -3.04 -4.91 -9.48
C ASN A 136 -2.32 -3.87 -10.34
N LEU A 137 -3.07 -3.01 -11.02
CA LEU A 137 -2.57 -1.97 -11.90
C LEU A 137 -2.38 -0.67 -11.10
N VAL A 138 -1.15 -0.21 -11.01
CA VAL A 138 -0.74 0.98 -10.25
C VAL A 138 -0.04 1.98 -11.16
N SER A 139 -0.25 3.28 -10.94
CA SER A 139 0.33 4.32 -11.79
C SER A 139 0.26 5.70 -11.15
N SER A 140 0.97 6.66 -11.73
CA SER A 140 0.65 8.09 -11.51
C SER A 140 -0.73 8.45 -12.11
N PRO A 141 -1.38 9.51 -11.63
CA PRO A 141 -2.53 10.10 -12.31
C PRO A 141 -2.17 10.50 -13.76
N GLY A 142 -3.08 10.25 -14.69
CA GLY A 142 -2.88 10.64 -16.08
C GLY A 142 -1.96 9.73 -16.91
N SER A 143 -1.42 8.64 -16.37
CA SER A 143 -0.60 7.67 -17.12
C SER A 143 -1.37 6.89 -18.22
N GLY A 144 -2.70 6.95 -18.21
CA GLY A 144 -3.56 6.25 -19.15
C GLY A 144 -3.99 4.85 -18.69
N LYS A 145 -3.93 4.58 -17.37
CA LYS A 145 -4.27 3.30 -16.75
C LYS A 145 -5.64 2.78 -17.17
N THR A 146 -6.72 3.56 -17.02
CA THR A 146 -8.09 3.20 -17.41
C THR A 146 -8.21 2.91 -18.90
N THR A 147 -7.56 3.71 -19.77
CA THR A 147 -7.56 3.48 -21.22
C THR A 147 -6.88 2.16 -21.57
N LEU A 148 -5.73 1.88 -20.96
CA LEU A 148 -4.99 0.62 -21.12
C LEU A 148 -5.83 -0.57 -20.63
N LEU A 149 -6.50 -0.43 -19.49
CA LEU A 149 -7.38 -1.44 -18.91
C LEU A 149 -8.56 -1.75 -19.85
N CYS A 150 -9.27 -0.72 -20.34
CA CYS A 150 -10.36 -0.91 -21.29
C CYS A 150 -9.88 -1.62 -22.58
N ARG A 151 -8.70 -1.23 -23.09
CA ARG A 151 -8.11 -1.88 -24.27
C ARG A 151 -7.75 -3.34 -24.00
N THR A 152 -7.21 -3.65 -22.83
CA THR A 152 -6.92 -5.02 -22.39
C THR A 152 -8.20 -5.86 -22.34
N ILE A 153 -9.26 -5.32 -21.77
CA ILE A 153 -10.56 -5.98 -21.69
C ILE A 153 -11.11 -6.27 -23.09
N GLU A 154 -11.08 -5.29 -23.99
CA GLU A 154 -11.55 -5.49 -25.39
C GLU A 154 -10.85 -6.64 -26.11
N LEU A 155 -9.55 -6.83 -25.83
CA LEU A 155 -8.75 -7.88 -26.47
C LEU A 155 -8.95 -9.28 -25.86
N LEU A 156 -9.39 -9.36 -24.59
CA LEU A 156 -9.43 -10.62 -23.84
C LEU A 156 -10.85 -11.08 -23.49
N LYS A 157 -11.87 -10.22 -23.47
CA LYS A 157 -13.22 -10.55 -22.97
C LYS A 157 -13.93 -11.70 -23.67
N ASP A 158 -13.60 -11.95 -24.93
CA ASP A 158 -14.18 -13.05 -25.68
C ASP A 158 -13.45 -14.39 -25.45
N LYS A 159 -12.29 -14.36 -24.76
CA LYS A 159 -11.44 -15.52 -24.47
C LYS A 159 -11.56 -15.98 -23.02
N VAL A 160 -11.76 -15.05 -22.07
CA VAL A 160 -11.77 -15.32 -20.63
C VAL A 160 -12.79 -14.43 -19.92
N GLY A 161 -13.41 -14.96 -18.87
CA GLY A 161 -14.22 -14.16 -17.96
C GLY A 161 -13.35 -13.10 -17.28
N ILE A 162 -13.78 -11.85 -17.31
CA ILE A 162 -13.04 -10.72 -16.71
C ILE A 162 -13.94 -10.02 -15.71
N VAL A 163 -13.37 -9.68 -14.55
CA VAL A 163 -14.02 -8.88 -13.52
C VAL A 163 -13.05 -7.75 -13.12
N VAL A 164 -13.58 -6.56 -12.88
CA VAL A 164 -12.77 -5.38 -12.54
C VAL A 164 -13.20 -4.77 -11.22
N VAL A 165 -12.22 -4.42 -10.39
CA VAL A 165 -12.37 -3.53 -9.25
C VAL A 165 -11.64 -2.23 -9.57
N GLU A 166 -12.33 -1.11 -9.47
CA GLU A 166 -11.77 0.22 -9.73
C GLU A 166 -11.78 1.02 -8.42
N GLY A 167 -10.63 1.56 -8.04
CA GLY A 167 -10.46 2.41 -6.87
C GLY A 167 -10.28 3.87 -7.26
N ASP A 168 -11.23 4.73 -6.87
CA ASP A 168 -11.11 6.17 -7.05
C ASP A 168 -11.53 6.92 -5.78
N GLN A 169 -11.10 8.19 -5.69
CA GLN A 169 -11.41 9.02 -4.52
C GLN A 169 -12.83 9.61 -4.58
N GLN A 170 -13.32 10.03 -5.75
CA GLN A 170 -14.57 10.80 -5.83
C GLN A 170 -15.39 10.63 -7.11
N THR A 171 -14.82 10.15 -8.23
CA THR A 171 -15.52 10.15 -9.52
C THR A 171 -15.93 8.75 -9.95
N ALA A 172 -17.00 8.65 -10.75
CA ALA A 172 -17.47 7.38 -11.30
C ALA A 172 -17.09 7.19 -12.78
N ASN A 173 -16.39 8.15 -13.37
CA ASN A 173 -16.14 8.20 -14.83
C ASN A 173 -15.34 7.01 -15.33
N ASP A 174 -14.29 6.59 -14.59
CA ASP A 174 -13.43 5.47 -14.99
C ASP A 174 -14.18 4.15 -14.83
N ALA A 175 -14.95 3.96 -13.77
CA ALA A 175 -15.82 2.80 -13.60
C ALA A 175 -16.90 2.69 -14.70
N GLU A 176 -17.47 3.82 -15.15
CA GLU A 176 -18.43 3.85 -16.25
C GLU A 176 -17.79 3.45 -17.57
N ARG A 177 -16.59 3.94 -17.86
CA ARG A 177 -15.80 3.53 -19.04
C ARG A 177 -15.51 2.04 -19.05
N ILE A 178 -15.15 1.48 -17.89
CA ILE A 178 -14.92 0.04 -17.77
C ILE A 178 -16.21 -0.75 -17.96
N ARG A 179 -17.32 -0.35 -17.34
CA ARG A 179 -18.64 -1.01 -17.54
C ARG A 179 -19.11 -0.95 -18.98
N ALA A 180 -18.79 0.12 -19.73
CA ALA A 180 -19.12 0.24 -21.15
C ALA A 180 -18.43 -0.82 -22.01
N THR A 181 -17.37 -1.50 -21.56
CA THR A 181 -16.75 -2.64 -22.24
C THR A 181 -17.59 -3.92 -22.15
N GLY A 182 -18.60 -3.95 -21.28
CA GLY A 182 -19.52 -5.07 -21.07
C GLY A 182 -19.10 -6.08 -19.99
N VAL A 183 -17.99 -5.84 -19.26
CA VAL A 183 -17.57 -6.72 -18.16
C VAL A 183 -18.11 -6.22 -16.81
N PRO A 184 -18.31 -7.11 -15.83
CA PRO A 184 -18.64 -6.71 -14.46
C PRO A 184 -17.54 -5.81 -13.85
N ALA A 185 -17.92 -4.64 -13.39
CA ALA A 185 -17.00 -3.71 -12.74
C ALA A 185 -17.62 -3.10 -11.49
N LEU A 186 -16.89 -3.15 -10.39
CA LEU A 186 -17.24 -2.56 -9.08
C LEU A 186 -16.30 -1.39 -8.78
N GLN A 187 -16.89 -0.24 -8.49
CA GLN A 187 -16.13 0.89 -7.98
C GLN A 187 -16.06 0.85 -6.47
N ILE A 188 -14.87 1.13 -5.94
CA ILE A 188 -14.62 1.38 -4.52
C ILE A 188 -14.25 2.85 -4.36
N ASN A 189 -15.11 3.61 -3.71
CA ASN A 189 -14.81 4.98 -3.35
C ASN A 189 -13.94 4.97 -2.08
N THR A 190 -12.69 5.38 -2.22
CA THR A 190 -11.73 5.43 -1.12
C THR A 190 -11.81 6.71 -0.29
N GLY A 191 -12.65 7.67 -0.69
CA GLY A 191 -12.79 8.97 -0.03
C GLY A 191 -11.46 9.73 0.00
N LYS A 192 -10.88 9.91 1.17
CA LYS A 192 -9.54 10.51 1.32
C LYS A 192 -8.40 9.51 1.20
N GLY A 193 -8.69 8.22 1.05
CA GLY A 193 -7.69 7.18 0.88
C GLY A 193 -7.01 7.30 -0.49
N CYS A 194 -5.70 7.10 -0.52
CA CYS A 194 -4.88 7.23 -1.73
C CYS A 194 -4.51 5.87 -2.34
N HIS A 195 -5.12 4.78 -1.89
CA HIS A 195 -4.92 3.41 -2.36
C HIS A 195 -6.08 2.51 -1.93
N LEU A 196 -6.19 1.35 -2.57
CA LEU A 196 -6.99 0.22 -2.11
C LEU A 196 -6.18 -0.61 -1.10
N ASP A 197 -6.88 -1.31 -0.21
CA ASP A 197 -6.30 -2.29 0.72
C ASP A 197 -6.91 -3.69 0.53
N GLY A 198 -6.29 -4.70 1.17
CA GLY A 198 -6.72 -6.09 1.06
C GLY A 198 -8.15 -6.34 1.58
N HIS A 199 -8.60 -5.59 2.58
CA HIS A 199 -9.95 -5.69 3.11
C HIS A 199 -11.00 -5.18 2.10
N MET A 200 -10.73 -4.03 1.46
CA MET A 200 -11.60 -3.47 0.41
C MET A 200 -11.75 -4.44 -0.76
N VAL A 201 -10.64 -5.05 -1.19
CA VAL A 201 -10.65 -6.04 -2.28
C VAL A 201 -11.39 -7.31 -1.86
N GLY A 202 -11.25 -7.77 -0.61
CA GLY A 202 -12.03 -8.89 -0.07
C GLY A 202 -13.54 -8.68 -0.19
N HIS A 203 -14.03 -7.50 0.18
CA HIS A 203 -15.46 -7.16 0.00
C HIS A 203 -15.88 -7.07 -1.47
N ALA A 204 -14.98 -6.63 -2.36
CA ALA A 204 -15.25 -6.62 -3.78
C ALA A 204 -15.39 -8.05 -4.35
N ILE A 205 -14.53 -8.98 -3.91
CA ILE A 205 -14.61 -10.40 -4.25
C ILE A 205 -15.95 -11.00 -3.83
N GLU A 206 -16.37 -10.78 -2.58
CA GLU A 206 -17.65 -11.25 -2.05
C GLU A 206 -18.85 -10.75 -2.86
N ARG A 207 -18.77 -9.52 -3.36
CA ARG A 207 -19.88 -8.88 -4.08
C ARG A 207 -19.92 -9.24 -5.56
N LEU A 208 -18.75 -9.35 -6.20
CA LEU A 208 -18.64 -9.63 -7.64
C LEU A 208 -18.72 -11.10 -7.98
N GLN A 209 -18.32 -11.98 -7.05
CA GLN A 209 -18.34 -13.44 -7.22
C GLN A 209 -17.72 -13.87 -8.55
N PRO A 210 -16.45 -13.50 -8.85
CA PRO A 210 -15.84 -13.88 -10.13
C PRO A 210 -15.86 -15.38 -10.36
N ALA A 211 -16.09 -15.77 -11.61
CA ALA A 211 -16.10 -17.18 -12.01
C ALA A 211 -14.71 -17.81 -11.83
N ASP A 212 -14.68 -19.11 -11.62
CA ASP A 212 -13.42 -19.85 -11.60
C ASP A 212 -12.65 -19.66 -12.91
N GLU A 213 -11.33 -19.69 -12.83
CA GLU A 213 -10.40 -19.56 -13.98
C GLU A 213 -10.52 -18.23 -14.75
N SER A 214 -11.05 -17.18 -14.10
CA SER A 214 -11.21 -15.84 -14.68
C SER A 214 -10.01 -14.94 -14.42
N LEU A 215 -9.99 -13.77 -15.09
CA LEU A 215 -9.06 -12.68 -14.88
C LEU A 215 -9.69 -11.63 -13.95
N PHE A 216 -9.03 -11.34 -12.84
CA PHE A 216 -9.44 -10.33 -11.88
C PHE A 216 -8.50 -9.13 -11.97
N LEU A 217 -9.00 -7.98 -12.42
CA LEU A 217 -8.22 -6.78 -12.61
C LEU A 217 -8.55 -5.76 -11.53
N ILE A 218 -7.53 -5.25 -10.86
CA ILE A 218 -7.65 -4.19 -9.87
C ILE A 218 -7.03 -2.93 -10.45
N GLU A 219 -7.85 -1.93 -10.72
CA GLU A 219 -7.38 -0.59 -11.03
C GLU A 219 -7.23 0.21 -9.73
N ASN A 220 -6.00 0.40 -9.29
CA ASN A 220 -5.72 1.14 -8.05
C ASN A 220 -5.82 2.66 -8.27
N VAL A 221 -6.00 3.41 -7.19
CA VAL A 221 -5.95 4.87 -7.20
C VAL A 221 -4.63 5.36 -7.83
N GLY A 222 -4.68 6.45 -8.58
CA GLY A 222 -3.50 7.05 -9.21
C GLY A 222 -2.49 7.57 -8.18
N ASN A 223 -1.56 6.70 -7.76
CA ASN A 223 -0.52 6.98 -6.77
C ASN A 223 0.62 5.96 -6.90
N LEU A 224 1.88 6.43 -6.84
CA LEU A 224 3.08 5.57 -6.88
C LEU A 224 3.74 5.36 -5.51
N VAL A 225 3.22 5.95 -4.44
CA VAL A 225 3.80 5.86 -3.10
C VAL A 225 3.05 4.84 -2.25
N CYS A 226 1.82 5.17 -1.86
CA CYS A 226 1.06 4.37 -0.91
C CYS A 226 0.78 2.93 -1.39
N PRO A 227 0.36 2.67 -2.65
CA PRO A 227 0.07 1.30 -3.09
C PRO A 227 1.29 0.38 -3.14
N ALA A 228 2.52 0.91 -3.07
CA ALA A 228 3.74 0.10 -3.12
C ALA A 228 3.82 -0.91 -1.97
N ALA A 229 3.46 -0.48 -0.76
CA ALA A 229 3.56 -1.30 0.44
C ALA A 229 2.33 -2.19 0.70
N PHE A 230 1.20 -1.92 0.01
CA PHE A 230 -0.05 -2.65 0.23
C PHE A 230 -0.18 -3.81 -0.77
N ASP A 231 -0.17 -5.01 -0.24
CA ASP A 231 -0.56 -6.25 -0.92
C ASP A 231 -2.08 -6.36 -0.87
N LEU A 232 -2.73 -6.64 -1.99
CA LEU A 232 -4.18 -6.80 -2.10
C LEU A 232 -4.60 -8.26 -2.25
N GLY A 233 -3.62 -9.17 -2.35
CA GLY A 233 -3.79 -10.56 -2.69
C GLY A 233 -3.64 -10.84 -4.19
N GLU A 234 -3.19 -9.85 -4.96
CA GLU A 234 -2.86 -9.99 -6.38
C GLU A 234 -1.71 -10.97 -6.59
N HIS A 235 -1.68 -11.62 -7.77
CA HIS A 235 -0.55 -12.45 -8.18
C HIS A 235 0.62 -11.60 -8.66
N HIS A 236 0.32 -10.50 -9.35
CA HIS A 236 1.32 -9.58 -9.84
C HIS A 236 0.87 -8.12 -9.71
N LYS A 237 1.80 -7.27 -9.34
CA LYS A 237 1.66 -5.82 -9.38
C LYS A 237 2.23 -5.28 -10.68
N VAL A 238 1.43 -4.52 -11.42
CA VAL A 238 1.76 -3.97 -12.73
C VAL A 238 1.89 -2.46 -12.61
N ALA A 239 3.11 -1.95 -12.72
CA ALA A 239 3.35 -0.51 -12.72
C ALA A 239 3.20 0.07 -14.13
N ILE A 240 2.37 1.10 -14.29
CA ILE A 240 2.19 1.78 -15.56
C ILE A 240 2.91 3.12 -15.50
N LEU A 241 3.90 3.30 -16.34
CA LEU A 241 4.64 4.54 -16.57
C LEU A 241 4.30 5.07 -17.94
N SER A 242 3.97 6.36 -18.06
CA SER A 242 3.72 7.00 -19.35
C SER A 242 4.99 7.70 -19.86
N VAL A 243 5.22 7.66 -21.17
CA VAL A 243 6.30 8.46 -21.81
C VAL A 243 6.10 9.97 -21.68
N THR A 244 4.96 10.42 -21.16
CA THR A 244 4.70 11.83 -20.83
C THR A 244 5.15 12.22 -19.41
N GLU A 245 5.74 11.26 -18.67
CA GLU A 245 6.33 11.46 -17.35
C GLU A 245 7.87 11.57 -17.47
N GLY A 246 8.63 11.55 -16.38
CA GLY A 246 10.09 11.59 -16.47
C GLY A 246 10.72 10.19 -16.48
N GLU A 247 11.82 10.01 -17.19
CA GLU A 247 12.61 8.77 -17.25
C GLU A 247 13.17 8.37 -15.87
N ASP A 248 13.29 9.33 -14.97
CA ASP A 248 13.78 9.18 -13.61
C ASP A 248 12.70 8.75 -12.59
N LYS A 249 11.44 8.61 -13.04
CA LYS A 249 10.33 8.13 -12.18
C LYS A 249 10.66 6.85 -11.41
N PRO A 250 11.27 5.82 -12.02
CA PRO A 250 11.65 4.62 -11.26
C PRO A 250 12.62 4.91 -10.12
N LEU A 251 13.54 5.87 -10.29
CA LEU A 251 14.48 6.27 -9.24
C LEU A 251 13.82 7.15 -8.17
N LYS A 252 12.80 7.95 -8.53
CA LYS A 252 12.03 8.78 -7.60
C LYS A 252 11.04 7.98 -6.74
N TYR A 253 10.52 6.88 -7.28
CA TYR A 253 9.54 6.01 -6.62
C TYR A 253 10.02 4.56 -6.54
N PRO A 254 11.23 4.31 -5.97
CA PRO A 254 11.88 3.00 -6.05
C PRO A 254 11.07 1.89 -5.40
N ASP A 255 10.33 2.18 -4.36
CA ASP A 255 9.55 1.16 -3.64
C ASP A 255 8.43 0.58 -4.53
N MET A 256 7.80 1.41 -5.39
CA MET A 256 6.79 0.94 -6.33
C MET A 256 7.40 0.02 -7.40
N PHE A 257 8.49 0.43 -8.04
CA PHE A 257 9.11 -0.36 -9.10
C PHE A 257 9.80 -1.63 -8.56
N ARG A 258 10.23 -1.62 -7.29
CA ARG A 258 10.73 -2.83 -6.61
C ARG A 258 9.60 -3.81 -6.31
N ALA A 259 8.40 -3.33 -5.98
CA ALA A 259 7.24 -4.16 -5.69
C ALA A 259 6.50 -4.64 -6.95
N ALA A 260 6.79 -4.07 -8.11
CA ALA A 260 6.16 -4.46 -9.37
C ALA A 260 6.89 -5.63 -10.03
N ASP A 261 6.11 -6.52 -10.67
CA ASP A 261 6.63 -7.62 -11.51
C ASP A 261 6.75 -7.20 -12.97
N VAL A 262 5.85 -6.29 -13.39
CA VAL A 262 5.78 -5.78 -14.75
C VAL A 262 5.71 -4.27 -14.74
N MET A 263 6.46 -3.63 -15.65
CA MET A 263 6.29 -2.23 -16.00
C MET A 263 5.74 -2.13 -17.42
N LEU A 264 4.60 -1.48 -17.58
CA LEU A 264 4.08 -1.08 -18.89
C LEU A 264 4.49 0.35 -19.17
N LEU A 265 5.40 0.56 -20.12
CA LEU A 265 5.72 1.89 -20.62
C LEU A 265 4.68 2.27 -21.67
N ASN A 266 3.71 3.08 -21.24
CA ASN A 266 2.50 3.39 -22.01
C ASN A 266 2.64 4.69 -22.81
N LYS A 267 1.76 4.87 -23.79
CA LYS A 267 1.68 5.98 -24.73
C LYS A 267 2.91 6.08 -25.65
N CYS A 268 3.52 4.95 -25.99
CA CYS A 268 4.73 4.92 -26.83
C CYS A 268 4.52 5.54 -28.23
N ASP A 269 3.28 5.63 -28.70
CA ASP A 269 2.88 6.38 -29.90
C ASP A 269 3.25 7.87 -29.85
N LEU A 270 3.46 8.43 -28.66
CA LEU A 270 3.87 9.82 -28.46
C LEU A 270 5.39 10.04 -28.51
N LEU A 271 6.21 8.98 -28.46
CA LEU A 271 7.67 9.07 -28.47
C LEU A 271 8.24 9.98 -29.59
N PRO A 272 7.72 9.95 -30.84
CA PRO A 272 8.21 10.81 -31.90
C PRO A 272 8.02 12.33 -31.65
N TYR A 273 7.19 12.69 -30.66
CA TYR A 273 6.81 14.08 -30.36
C TYR A 273 7.34 14.57 -29.01
N LEU A 274 8.11 13.73 -28.30
CA LEU A 274 8.58 13.99 -26.94
C LEU A 274 10.10 13.84 -26.84
N GLU A 275 10.70 14.62 -25.94
CA GLU A 275 12.09 14.43 -25.52
C GLU A 275 12.15 13.41 -24.38
N PHE A 276 11.72 12.17 -24.63
CA PHE A 276 11.69 11.08 -23.64
C PHE A 276 12.58 9.93 -24.12
N ASP A 277 13.55 9.56 -23.29
CA ASP A 277 14.43 8.42 -23.55
C ASP A 277 13.85 7.14 -22.92
N ALA A 278 13.21 6.33 -23.76
CA ALA A 278 12.58 5.08 -23.34
C ALA A 278 13.62 4.06 -22.85
N ASP A 279 14.82 4.02 -23.44
CA ASP A 279 15.88 3.08 -23.05
C ASP A 279 16.46 3.47 -21.70
N LEU A 280 16.60 4.78 -21.43
CA LEU A 280 17.00 5.29 -20.12
C LEU A 280 15.96 4.99 -19.04
N ALA A 281 14.66 5.16 -19.35
CA ALA A 281 13.58 4.83 -18.42
C ALA A 281 13.59 3.34 -18.03
N GLU A 282 13.79 2.44 -19.01
CA GLU A 282 13.94 1.02 -18.76
C GLU A 282 15.20 0.69 -17.95
N ALA A 283 16.32 1.31 -18.28
CA ALA A 283 17.56 1.12 -17.53
C ALA A 283 17.42 1.55 -16.07
N ASN A 284 16.74 2.68 -15.82
CA ASN A 284 16.43 3.17 -14.48
C ASN A 284 15.50 2.21 -13.73
N ALA A 285 14.48 1.66 -14.40
CA ALA A 285 13.56 0.69 -13.81
C ALA A 285 14.28 -0.62 -13.44
N ARG A 286 15.11 -1.17 -14.33
CA ARG A 286 15.90 -2.38 -14.06
C ARG A 286 17.01 -2.14 -13.03
N ARG A 287 17.50 -0.93 -12.88
CA ARG A 287 18.43 -0.58 -11.80
C ARG A 287 17.77 -0.71 -10.42
N VAL A 288 16.47 -0.41 -10.31
CA VAL A 288 15.69 -0.55 -9.08
C VAL A 288 15.25 -1.99 -8.87
N ASN A 289 14.82 -2.66 -9.94
CA ASN A 289 14.36 -4.05 -9.93
C ASN A 289 14.90 -4.79 -11.17
N PRO A 290 16.00 -5.57 -11.02
CA PRO A 290 16.62 -6.29 -12.14
C PRO A 290 15.70 -7.32 -12.80
N ASP A 291 14.75 -7.88 -12.07
CA ASP A 291 13.83 -8.93 -12.53
C ASP A 291 12.56 -8.36 -13.19
N LEU A 292 12.43 -7.03 -13.25
CA LEU A 292 11.25 -6.36 -13.78
C LEU A 292 11.07 -6.64 -15.27
N THR A 293 9.94 -7.22 -15.64
CA THR A 293 9.52 -7.33 -17.04
C THR A 293 9.07 -5.95 -17.54
N VAL A 294 9.64 -5.48 -18.63
CA VAL A 294 9.28 -4.19 -19.23
C VAL A 294 8.67 -4.39 -20.61
N LEU A 295 7.46 -3.86 -20.81
CA LEU A 295 6.76 -3.91 -22.10
C LEU A 295 6.41 -2.48 -22.53
N ARG A 296 6.77 -2.13 -23.77
CA ARG A 296 6.39 -0.86 -24.41
C ARG A 296 5.04 -1.03 -25.09
N VAL A 297 4.10 -0.18 -24.75
CA VAL A 297 2.71 -0.30 -25.24
C VAL A 297 2.12 1.06 -25.62
N SER A 298 1.14 1.03 -26.50
CA SER A 298 0.20 2.12 -26.72
C SER A 298 -1.21 1.59 -26.65
N ALA A 299 -1.95 1.98 -25.63
CA ALA A 299 -3.37 1.63 -25.51
C ALA A 299 -4.21 2.21 -26.66
N THR A 300 -3.78 3.34 -27.24
CA THR A 300 -4.48 4.05 -28.31
C THR A 300 -4.28 3.38 -29.66
N THR A 301 -3.04 3.11 -30.05
CA THR A 301 -2.73 2.49 -31.37
C THR A 301 -2.80 0.98 -31.34
N GLY A 302 -2.67 0.35 -30.17
CA GLY A 302 -2.57 -1.09 -30.01
C GLY A 302 -1.15 -1.63 -30.15
N GLU A 303 -0.15 -0.79 -30.39
CA GLU A 303 1.26 -1.19 -30.45
C GLU A 303 1.69 -1.84 -29.14
N GLY A 304 2.40 -2.97 -29.20
CA GLY A 304 2.89 -3.70 -28.05
C GLY A 304 1.81 -4.41 -27.21
N MET A 305 0.52 -4.20 -27.48
CA MET A 305 -0.57 -4.80 -26.71
C MET A 305 -0.60 -6.33 -26.83
N ALA A 306 -0.12 -6.91 -27.94
CA ALA A 306 -0.02 -8.35 -28.10
C ALA A 306 0.91 -8.97 -27.04
N ALA A 307 2.10 -8.42 -26.85
CA ALA A 307 3.04 -8.90 -25.83
C ALA A 307 2.46 -8.81 -24.40
N TRP A 308 1.68 -7.76 -24.14
CA TRP A 308 0.97 -7.61 -22.86
C TRP A 308 -0.14 -8.67 -22.68
N THR A 309 -0.98 -8.91 -23.71
CA THR A 309 -2.03 -9.94 -23.65
C THR A 309 -1.46 -11.34 -23.57
N ASP A 310 -0.38 -11.64 -24.30
CA ASP A 310 0.32 -12.93 -24.24
C ASP A 310 0.90 -13.20 -22.85
N TRP A 311 1.42 -12.17 -22.18
CA TRP A 311 1.90 -12.27 -20.81
C TRP A 311 0.74 -12.60 -19.85
N ILE A 312 -0.42 -11.94 -19.98
CA ILE A 312 -1.63 -12.25 -19.20
C ILE A 312 -2.10 -13.69 -19.47
N GLU A 313 -2.21 -14.09 -20.73
CA GLU A 313 -2.67 -15.43 -21.12
C GLU A 313 -1.75 -16.51 -20.55
N SER A 314 -0.43 -16.30 -20.56
CA SER A 314 0.54 -17.21 -19.95
C SER A 314 0.36 -17.31 -18.42
N GLY A 315 0.08 -16.19 -17.73
CA GLY A 315 -0.22 -16.16 -16.30
C GLY A 315 -1.52 -16.89 -15.96
N LEU A 316 -2.56 -16.71 -16.78
CA LEU A 316 -3.83 -17.44 -16.67
C LEU A 316 -3.65 -18.94 -16.81
N GLU A 317 -2.90 -19.39 -17.84
CA GLU A 317 -2.61 -20.81 -18.06
C GLU A 317 -1.84 -21.42 -16.87
N ALA A 318 -0.85 -20.71 -16.36
CA ALA A 318 -0.09 -21.15 -15.20
C ALA A 318 -0.97 -21.29 -13.96
N GLN A 319 -1.90 -20.35 -13.74
CA GLN A 319 -2.81 -20.38 -12.59
C GLN A 319 -3.86 -21.49 -12.71
N ARG A 320 -4.42 -21.70 -13.90
CA ARG A 320 -5.32 -22.82 -14.21
C ARG A 320 -4.64 -24.17 -14.02
N GLY A 321 -3.38 -24.29 -14.44
CA GLY A 321 -2.58 -25.51 -14.24
C GLY A 321 -2.39 -25.86 -12.77
N LYS A 322 -2.13 -24.88 -11.93
CA LYS A 322 -2.02 -25.06 -10.46
C LYS A 322 -3.37 -25.49 -9.86
N HIS A 323 -4.45 -24.84 -10.25
CA HIS A 323 -5.80 -25.18 -9.81
C HIS A 323 -6.20 -26.62 -10.20
N GLY A 324 -6.02 -26.98 -11.47
CA GLY A 324 -6.28 -28.33 -11.97
C GLY A 324 -5.52 -29.40 -11.21
N ALA A 325 -4.23 -29.22 -10.99
CA ALA A 325 -3.41 -30.15 -10.20
C ALA A 325 -3.91 -30.30 -8.75
N THR A 326 -4.37 -29.21 -8.13
CA THR A 326 -4.94 -29.23 -6.77
C THR A 326 -6.27 -30.02 -6.75
N VAL A 327 -7.15 -29.78 -7.71
CA VAL A 327 -8.43 -30.47 -7.84
C VAL A 327 -8.23 -31.98 -8.03
N ASP A 328 -7.30 -32.39 -8.88
CA ASP A 328 -6.99 -33.80 -9.13
C ASP A 328 -6.41 -34.48 -7.87
N ALA A 329 -5.53 -33.80 -7.14
CA ALA A 329 -5.01 -34.30 -5.87
C ALA A 329 -6.11 -34.48 -4.82
N LEU A 330 -7.06 -33.55 -4.74
CA LEU A 330 -8.21 -33.67 -3.83
C LEU A 330 -9.15 -34.83 -4.24
N LYS A 331 -9.45 -35.00 -5.52
CA LYS A 331 -10.24 -36.12 -6.01
C LYS A 331 -9.58 -37.47 -5.69
N ALA A 332 -8.27 -37.59 -5.92
CA ALA A 332 -7.50 -38.79 -5.57
C ALA A 332 -7.57 -39.08 -4.06
N ARG A 333 -7.48 -38.05 -3.22
CA ARG A 333 -7.58 -38.20 -1.76
C ARG A 333 -8.98 -38.63 -1.31
N ILE A 334 -10.04 -38.09 -1.93
CA ILE A 334 -11.42 -38.50 -1.68
C ILE A 334 -11.59 -39.97 -2.00
N ALA A 335 -11.17 -40.40 -3.20
CA ALA A 335 -11.28 -41.81 -3.62
C ALA A 335 -10.49 -42.77 -2.72
N ASP A 336 -9.36 -42.33 -2.15
CA ASP A 336 -8.60 -43.12 -1.19
C ASP A 336 -9.34 -43.26 0.15
N LEU A 337 -9.91 -42.18 0.67
CA LEU A 337 -10.69 -42.17 1.91
C LEU A 337 -11.95 -43.03 1.79
N GLU A 338 -12.65 -42.96 0.66
CA GLU A 338 -13.82 -43.79 0.36
C GLU A 338 -13.48 -45.30 0.38
N ARG A 339 -12.33 -45.67 -0.23
CA ARG A 339 -11.83 -47.06 -0.19
C ARG A 339 -11.51 -47.51 1.24
N GLN A 340 -10.90 -46.65 2.05
CA GLN A 340 -10.58 -46.92 3.45
C GLN A 340 -11.86 -47.12 4.30
N LEU A 341 -12.90 -46.34 4.03
CA LEU A 341 -14.20 -46.45 4.70
C LEU A 341 -14.93 -47.75 4.29
N ALA A 342 -14.90 -48.11 3.00
CA ALA A 342 -15.53 -49.33 2.50
C ALA A 342 -14.82 -50.62 2.98
N ALA A 343 -13.57 -50.54 3.45
CA ALA A 343 -12.80 -51.66 3.98
C ALA A 343 -12.96 -51.89 5.49
N ARG A 344 -13.72 -51.02 6.19
CA ARG A 344 -14.08 -51.13 7.61
C ARG A 344 -15.45 -51.75 7.79
#